data_f32661cba59a64789d5a926ba26c4473
#
_entry.id   f32661cba59a64789d5a926ba26c4473
#
_cell.length_a   1.000
_cell.length_b   1.000
_cell.length_c   1.000
_cell.angle_alpha   90.00
_cell.angle_beta   90.00
_cell.angle_gamma   90.00
#
_symmetry.space_group_name_H-M   'P 1'
#
loop_
_entity.id
_entity.type
_entity.pdbx_description
1 polymer ?
#
loop_
_entity_poly.entity_id
_entity_poly.type
_entity_poly.pdbx_seq_one_letter_code
_entity_poly.pdbx_strand_id
1 'polypeptide(L)'
;MNRSTKKYSEQATRHKPQGGKPLKYMFIPLLLAAWSFLLNACENHQHANKKIFRYNESSGLASLDPAFAKNKQVMWATHQLYNTLIEIGSNLQMKPSLAKRWEISADNLTFTFYLRDSVFFTNDDCFKNIPKKLVAQDVVYSFNRIIDKSTASPGAWIFNNRVDSMEPFKAIDDTTFQLKLQSPFQSILGILSMQYCSIVAQEAVEMYGTDFRRHPVGTGPFSFVAWEEGQALILKKNEHYFERDAAGKPLPYLDGIKVSFYDSKATEFLEFQQNRLDFIDDIDPSFKDEVLTKTGNLKKTWQGKIELQKQPYLNIEYLGILVDEENELVKNSPLRLQKIRQAINYGFNRKKMMLYLRNSIGTAAESGFIPAGLPSFDSVAVQGYHYDIAKAKQLLIEAGYPDGKNLPPIKLLTIPIYGDLGTYIANELLQVGIKVQVEVIQKSLLMEQTSKSQAPFFRGSWIADYPDAENYLSVFYGKNPAPPNYTRYKNPAFDQLYEQALSEKNDSLRYKLYQKMDRIIINDAPVVPLWYDMAIHLVHLNIQNFYPNSLNLLELRRVKKM
;
A
#
# COMPACT_ATOMS: atom_id res chain seq x y z
N MET A 1 25.04 58.46 -20.18
CA MET A 1 24.30 59.77 -20.13
C MET A 1 23.58 59.82 -18.81
N ASN A 2 24.17 60.62 -17.98
CA ASN A 2 23.72 61.74 -17.13
C ASN A 2 22.62 61.40 -16.13
N ARG A 3 23.01 61.35 -14.82
CA ARG A 3 23.01 62.41 -13.77
C ARG A 3 21.58 62.82 -13.38
N SER A 4 21.16 62.84 -12.13
CA SER A 4 21.68 63.70 -11.07
C SER A 4 21.17 63.35 -9.66
N THR A 5 22.05 63.50 -8.75
CA THR A 5 21.94 63.62 -7.29
C THR A 5 21.15 64.83 -6.84
N LYS A 6 20.47 64.77 -5.66
CA LYS A 6 20.39 65.92 -4.74
C LYS A 6 20.30 65.47 -3.28
N LYS A 7 21.34 65.85 -2.53
CA LYS A 7 21.41 66.01 -1.07
C LYS A 7 20.59 67.23 -0.67
N TYR A 8 20.04 67.29 0.52
CA TYR A 8 20.01 68.43 1.42
C TYR A 8 19.97 67.96 2.88
N SER A 9 20.78 68.68 3.63
CA SER A 9 21.33 68.67 4.93
C SER A 9 20.46 69.38 5.99
N GLU A 10 20.67 68.92 7.23
CA GLU A 10 20.73 69.59 8.52
C GLU A 10 19.87 70.81 8.81
N GLN A 11 19.19 70.79 9.96
CA GLN A 11 19.48 71.75 11.04
C GLN A 11 18.96 71.34 12.41
N ALA A 12 19.82 71.40 13.39
CA ALA A 12 19.56 71.17 14.80
C ALA A 12 19.09 72.48 15.48
N THR A 13 18.19 72.36 16.47
CA THR A 13 18.12 73.34 17.56
C THR A 13 17.83 72.67 18.90
N ARG A 14 18.72 72.97 19.86
CA ARG A 14 18.66 72.66 21.30
C ARG A 14 17.66 73.55 22.03
N HIS A 15 16.92 72.99 22.99
CA HIS A 15 16.57 73.67 24.23
C HIS A 15 16.37 72.68 25.36
N LYS A 16 17.06 72.83 26.48
CA LYS A 16 16.88 72.33 27.85
C LYS A 16 16.56 73.54 28.74
N PRO A 17 16.22 73.40 30.04
CA PRO A 17 15.53 72.37 30.84
C PRO A 17 14.51 72.97 31.84
N GLN A 18 13.91 72.18 32.68
CA GLN A 18 13.61 72.29 34.13
C GLN A 18 12.36 71.47 34.47
N GLY A 19 12.42 70.52 35.28
CA GLY A 19 12.51 70.42 36.72
C GLY A 19 11.15 70.09 37.35
N GLY A 20 10.94 68.86 37.81
CA GLY A 20 9.78 68.50 38.61
C GLY A 20 9.83 67.02 39.02
N LYS A 21 10.12 66.81 40.29
CA LYS A 21 10.31 65.47 40.94
C LYS A 21 9.00 64.72 41.21
N PRO A 22 9.03 63.52 41.78
CA PRO A 22 8.50 62.26 41.24
C PRO A 22 7.41 61.62 42.14
N LEU A 23 7.11 60.42 41.97
CA LEU A 23 6.25 59.49 42.75
C LEU A 23 4.96 59.08 42.00
N LYS A 24 5.09 58.13 41.09
CA LYS A 24 3.93 57.26 40.72
C LYS A 24 4.31 56.04 39.85
N TYR A 25 5.55 55.59 39.81
CA TYR A 25 5.95 54.46 38.96
C TYR A 25 6.43 53.21 39.70
N MET A 26 5.95 52.95 40.92
CA MET A 26 6.41 51.79 41.68
C MET A 26 5.37 50.64 41.75
N PHE A 27 4.20 50.76 41.08
CA PHE A 27 3.16 49.72 41.07
C PHE A 27 2.97 48.99 39.72
N ILE A 28 3.58 49.48 38.64
CA ILE A 28 3.39 48.86 37.31
C ILE A 28 4.17 47.53 37.12
N PRO A 29 5.40 47.31 37.64
CA PRO A 29 6.09 46.05 37.47
C PRO A 29 5.47 44.87 38.29
N LEU A 30 4.75 45.11 39.37
CA LEU A 30 4.10 44.06 40.15
C LEU A 30 2.80 43.53 39.50
N LEU A 31 2.09 44.35 38.75
CA LEU A 31 0.92 43.94 37.97
C LEU A 31 1.29 43.19 36.71
N LEU A 32 2.39 43.52 36.04
CA LEU A 32 2.90 42.78 34.89
C LEU A 32 3.49 41.40 35.28
N ALA A 33 4.10 41.29 36.46
CA ALA A 33 4.60 40.04 37.01
C ALA A 33 3.42 39.11 37.41
N ALA A 34 2.32 39.65 37.94
CA ALA A 34 1.12 38.87 38.28
C ALA A 34 0.36 38.39 37.02
N TRP A 35 0.40 39.16 35.92
CA TRP A 35 -0.22 38.73 34.67
C TRP A 35 0.63 37.68 33.92
N SER A 36 1.95 37.70 34.02
CA SER A 36 2.82 36.66 33.49
C SER A 36 2.70 35.33 34.25
N PHE A 37 2.33 35.34 35.54
CA PHE A 37 2.01 34.12 36.29
C PHE A 37 0.61 33.57 36.00
N LEU A 38 -0.35 34.38 35.60
CA LEU A 38 -1.69 33.93 35.20
C LEU A 38 -1.73 33.37 33.77
N LEU A 39 -0.81 33.75 32.89
CA LEU A 39 -0.71 33.18 31.55
C LEU A 39 -0.03 31.79 31.53
N ASN A 40 0.75 31.44 32.57
CA ASN A 40 1.33 30.09 32.70
C ASN A 40 0.45 29.11 33.48
N ALA A 41 -0.68 29.52 34.03
CA ALA A 41 -1.55 28.65 34.83
C ALA A 41 -2.65 27.96 33.99
N CYS A 42 -2.72 28.15 32.69
CA CYS A 42 -3.64 27.50 31.77
C CYS A 42 -2.99 26.51 30.80
N GLU A 43 -1.80 26.03 31.06
CA GLU A 43 -1.34 24.78 30.45
C GLU A 43 -2.05 23.63 31.15
N ASN A 44 -3.12 23.23 30.55
CA ASN A 44 -4.00 22.17 30.99
C ASN A 44 -3.20 20.88 31.16
N HIS A 45 -2.89 20.49 32.42
CA HIS A 45 -2.25 19.22 32.79
C HIS A 45 -3.00 17.96 32.31
N GLN A 46 -4.14 18.10 31.61
CA GLN A 46 -4.88 16.99 31.02
C GLN A 46 -4.25 16.46 29.72
N HIS A 47 -3.30 17.16 29.07
CA HIS A 47 -2.69 16.68 27.83
C HIS A 47 -1.42 15.85 28.02
N ALA A 48 -0.83 15.81 29.22
CA ALA A 48 0.46 15.16 29.48
C ALA A 48 0.44 13.62 29.41
N ASN A 49 -0.75 12.96 29.35
CA ASN A 49 -0.89 11.50 29.39
C ASN A 49 -1.67 10.88 28.24
N LYS A 50 -2.03 11.63 27.19
CA LYS A 50 -2.77 11.05 26.07
C LYS A 50 -1.88 10.14 25.22
N LYS A 51 -2.34 8.93 24.98
CA LYS A 51 -1.65 7.89 24.18
C LYS A 51 -1.94 8.10 22.69
N ILE A 52 -1.31 9.11 22.10
CA ILE A 52 -1.43 9.46 20.67
C ILE A 52 -0.37 8.71 19.89
N PHE A 53 -0.76 7.93 18.89
CA PHE A 53 0.14 7.31 17.93
C PHE A 53 0.45 8.32 16.82
N ARG A 54 1.74 8.51 16.49
CA ARG A 54 2.22 9.54 15.58
C ARG A 54 3.03 8.90 14.46
N TYR A 55 2.62 9.16 13.24
CA TYR A 55 3.38 8.73 12.06
C TYR A 55 3.35 9.77 10.95
N ASN A 56 4.18 9.56 9.93
CA ASN A 56 4.26 10.44 8.77
C ASN A 56 3.76 9.74 7.51
N GLU A 57 3.12 10.50 6.63
CA GLU A 57 2.76 10.05 5.30
C GLU A 57 3.27 11.05 4.25
N SER A 58 4.45 10.76 3.69
CA SER A 58 5.19 11.70 2.84
C SER A 58 4.50 12.08 1.53
N SER A 59 3.63 11.21 1.03
CA SER A 59 2.91 11.47 -0.24
C SER A 59 1.64 12.30 -0.08
N GLY A 60 1.35 12.73 1.16
CA GLY A 60 0.11 13.43 1.47
C GLY A 60 -1.14 12.56 1.35
N LEU A 61 -2.30 13.15 1.59
CA LEU A 61 -3.60 12.49 1.56
C LEU A 61 -4.53 13.25 0.63
N ALA A 62 -5.16 12.55 -0.30
CA ALA A 62 -6.06 13.17 -1.27
C ALA A 62 -7.54 13.09 -0.85
N SER A 63 -7.92 12.09 -0.06
CA SER A 63 -9.31 11.83 0.31
C SER A 63 -9.38 10.96 1.56
N LEU A 64 -10.44 11.13 2.35
CA LEU A 64 -10.87 10.21 3.41
C LEU A 64 -12.12 9.40 3.00
N ASP A 65 -12.59 9.56 1.77
CA ASP A 65 -13.67 8.79 1.19
C ASP A 65 -13.14 7.41 0.73
N PRO A 66 -13.64 6.29 1.28
CA PRO A 66 -13.15 4.96 0.95
C PRO A 66 -13.39 4.55 -0.51
N ALA A 67 -14.37 5.14 -1.21
CA ALA A 67 -14.54 4.90 -2.64
C ALA A 67 -13.31 5.30 -3.49
N PHE A 68 -12.37 6.06 -2.92
CA PHE A 68 -11.12 6.50 -3.54
C PHE A 68 -9.86 5.89 -2.88
N ALA A 69 -9.99 4.79 -2.15
CA ALA A 69 -8.90 4.12 -1.45
C ALA A 69 -7.93 3.36 -2.39
N LYS A 70 -7.41 4.03 -3.42
CA LYS A 70 -6.56 3.45 -4.48
C LYS A 70 -5.07 3.36 -4.14
N ASN A 71 -4.64 3.91 -3.02
CA ASN A 71 -3.24 3.95 -2.61
C ASN A 71 -3.11 3.76 -1.09
N LYS A 72 -1.90 3.41 -0.64
CA LYS A 72 -1.58 3.11 0.75
C LYS A 72 -2.06 4.20 1.71
N GLN A 73 -1.85 5.47 1.38
CA GLN A 73 -2.15 6.61 2.26
C GLN A 73 -3.64 6.70 2.59
N VAL A 74 -4.47 6.60 1.55
CA VAL A 74 -5.94 6.61 1.73
C VAL A 74 -6.39 5.32 2.41
N MET A 75 -5.83 4.15 2.04
CA MET A 75 -6.16 2.87 2.66
C MET A 75 -5.86 2.87 4.17
N TRP A 76 -4.71 3.40 4.58
CA TRP A 76 -4.33 3.47 5.99
C TRP A 76 -5.24 4.39 6.81
N ALA A 77 -5.58 5.57 6.26
CA ALA A 77 -6.47 6.52 6.92
C ALA A 77 -7.91 5.97 7.00
N THR A 78 -8.44 5.43 5.90
CA THR A 78 -9.81 4.90 5.86
C THR A 78 -9.96 3.65 6.73
N HIS A 79 -8.92 2.82 6.85
CA HIS A 79 -8.93 1.67 7.75
C HIS A 79 -9.10 2.03 9.24
N GLN A 80 -8.69 3.24 9.65
CA GLN A 80 -8.92 3.71 11.02
C GLN A 80 -10.34 4.24 11.23
N LEU A 81 -10.99 4.72 10.16
CA LEU A 81 -12.27 5.44 10.22
C LEU A 81 -13.49 4.57 9.91
N TYR A 82 -13.29 3.50 9.14
CA TYR A 82 -14.37 2.65 8.63
C TYR A 82 -14.11 1.18 8.92
N ASN A 83 -15.14 0.37 8.73
CA ASN A 83 -15.03 -1.09 8.67
C ASN A 83 -15.64 -1.63 7.38
N THR A 84 -15.19 -2.81 6.98
CA THR A 84 -15.73 -3.64 5.91
C THR A 84 -16.62 -4.75 6.48
N LEU A 85 -17.33 -5.50 5.64
CA LEU A 85 -18.13 -6.65 6.10
C LEU A 85 -17.27 -7.72 6.78
N ILE A 86 -16.13 -7.99 6.21
CA ILE A 86 -15.13 -8.98 6.67
C ILE A 86 -13.75 -8.33 6.61
N GLU A 87 -12.81 -8.84 7.38
CA GLU A 87 -11.43 -8.35 7.41
C GLU A 87 -10.44 -9.50 7.22
N ILE A 88 -9.18 -9.13 6.93
CA ILE A 88 -8.09 -10.10 6.80
C ILE A 88 -7.36 -10.22 8.13
N GLY A 89 -7.25 -11.44 8.64
CA GLY A 89 -6.44 -11.74 9.81
C GLY A 89 -4.93 -11.76 9.52
N SER A 90 -4.13 -11.80 10.57
CA SER A 90 -2.65 -11.84 10.47
C SER A 90 -2.11 -13.03 9.66
N ASN A 91 -2.87 -14.12 9.57
CA ASN A 91 -2.56 -15.31 8.77
C ASN A 91 -3.26 -15.32 7.40
N LEU A 92 -3.72 -14.17 6.91
CA LEU A 92 -4.44 -13.96 5.65
C LEU A 92 -5.80 -14.68 5.53
N GLN A 93 -6.33 -15.23 6.62
CA GLN A 93 -7.67 -15.79 6.64
C GLN A 93 -8.73 -14.71 6.80
N MET A 94 -9.87 -14.91 6.13
CA MET A 94 -11.04 -14.03 6.27
C MET A 94 -11.61 -14.14 7.68
N LYS A 95 -11.89 -13.01 8.30
CA LYS A 95 -12.47 -12.89 9.65
C LYS A 95 -13.73 -12.04 9.63
N PRO A 96 -14.70 -12.33 10.53
CA PRO A 96 -15.82 -11.45 10.79
C PRO A 96 -15.38 -10.03 11.18
N SER A 97 -16.03 -9.00 10.57
CA SER A 97 -15.93 -7.60 10.96
C SER A 97 -17.34 -7.06 11.22
N LEU A 98 -17.94 -6.26 10.32
CA LEU A 98 -19.35 -5.84 10.47
C LEU A 98 -20.32 -7.02 10.33
N ALA A 99 -20.01 -8.01 9.49
CA ALA A 99 -20.71 -9.27 9.47
C ALA A 99 -20.20 -10.18 10.59
N LYS A 100 -21.09 -10.76 11.39
CA LYS A 100 -20.75 -11.77 12.41
C LYS A 100 -20.50 -13.15 11.81
N ARG A 101 -21.07 -13.44 10.64
CA ARG A 101 -20.89 -14.65 9.84
C ARG A 101 -21.40 -14.45 8.42
N TRP A 102 -21.07 -15.35 7.52
CA TRP A 102 -21.61 -15.41 6.16
C TRP A 102 -21.86 -16.84 5.71
N GLU A 103 -22.68 -17.00 4.68
CA GLU A 103 -23.00 -18.27 4.03
C GLU A 103 -22.86 -18.11 2.52
N ILE A 104 -22.50 -19.19 1.85
CA ILE A 104 -22.31 -19.23 0.38
C ILE A 104 -23.25 -20.27 -0.17
N SER A 105 -24.05 -19.93 -1.18
CA SER A 105 -24.97 -20.85 -1.86
C SER A 105 -24.22 -22.02 -2.53
N ALA A 106 -24.96 -23.09 -2.79
CA ALA A 106 -24.40 -24.33 -3.38
C ALA A 106 -23.74 -24.09 -4.75
N ASP A 107 -24.25 -23.12 -5.52
CA ASP A 107 -23.75 -22.73 -6.85
C ASP A 107 -22.62 -21.71 -6.79
N ASN A 108 -22.24 -21.22 -5.59
CA ASN A 108 -21.26 -20.14 -5.37
C ASN A 108 -21.61 -18.78 -5.99
N LEU A 109 -22.88 -18.53 -6.26
CA LEU A 109 -23.29 -17.26 -6.86
C LEU A 109 -23.82 -16.27 -5.83
N THR A 110 -24.37 -16.74 -4.69
CA THR A 110 -24.98 -15.87 -3.67
C THR A 110 -24.22 -15.98 -2.36
N PHE A 111 -23.77 -14.83 -1.86
CA PHE A 111 -23.12 -14.68 -0.56
C PHE A 111 -24.05 -13.93 0.37
N THR A 112 -24.45 -14.54 1.48
CA THR A 112 -25.35 -13.96 2.48
C THR A 112 -24.57 -13.62 3.73
N PHE A 113 -24.56 -12.34 4.11
CA PHE A 113 -23.86 -11.82 5.27
C PHE A 113 -24.85 -11.43 6.36
N TYR A 114 -24.59 -11.85 7.60
CA TYR A 114 -25.40 -11.54 8.78
C TYR A 114 -24.68 -10.51 9.63
N LEU A 115 -25.20 -9.29 9.67
CA LEU A 115 -24.58 -8.15 10.34
C LEU A 115 -24.67 -8.24 11.87
N ARG A 116 -23.78 -7.52 12.55
CA ARG A 116 -23.85 -7.31 14.01
C ARG A 116 -24.99 -6.36 14.33
N ASP A 117 -25.64 -6.60 15.46
CA ASP A 117 -26.84 -5.85 15.89
C ASP A 117 -26.52 -4.55 16.63
N SER A 118 -25.26 -4.28 16.99
CA SER A 118 -24.85 -3.19 17.90
C SER A 118 -23.72 -2.35 17.33
N VAL A 119 -23.71 -2.14 16.02
CA VAL A 119 -22.72 -1.25 15.36
C VAL A 119 -23.39 0.08 15.04
N PHE A 120 -22.72 1.17 15.40
CA PHE A 120 -23.19 2.52 15.15
C PHE A 120 -22.14 3.31 14.37
N PHE A 121 -22.60 4.20 13.52
CA PHE A 121 -21.73 5.22 12.93
C PHE A 121 -21.28 6.22 14.00
N THR A 122 -20.10 6.81 13.79
CA THR A 122 -19.63 7.93 14.62
C THR A 122 -20.60 9.10 14.57
N ASN A 123 -20.79 9.80 15.69
CA ASN A 123 -21.69 10.94 15.73
C ASN A 123 -21.28 12.02 14.74
N ASP A 124 -22.26 12.54 14.01
CA ASP A 124 -22.10 13.61 13.03
C ASP A 124 -23.40 14.41 12.90
N ASP A 125 -23.29 15.65 12.44
CA ASP A 125 -24.44 16.56 12.27
C ASP A 125 -25.47 16.04 11.26
N CYS A 126 -25.07 15.21 10.31
CA CYS A 126 -25.96 14.57 9.34
C CYS A 126 -27.06 13.72 10.00
N PHE A 127 -26.82 13.23 11.24
CA PHE A 127 -27.78 12.44 11.99
C PHE A 127 -28.65 13.26 12.97
N LYS A 128 -28.50 14.58 13.02
CA LYS A 128 -29.30 15.47 13.88
C LYS A 128 -29.30 15.04 15.36
N ASN A 129 -28.15 14.59 15.85
CA ASN A 129 -27.91 14.06 17.21
C ASN A 129 -28.68 12.76 17.54
N ILE A 130 -29.15 12.00 16.54
CA ILE A 130 -29.75 10.68 16.75
C ILE A 130 -28.67 9.62 16.40
N PRO A 131 -28.33 8.70 17.30
CA PRO A 131 -27.36 7.64 16.99
C PRO A 131 -27.84 6.80 15.80
N LYS A 132 -27.06 6.77 14.72
CA LYS A 132 -27.36 5.99 13.51
C LYS A 132 -26.77 4.58 13.66
N LYS A 133 -27.64 3.59 13.76
CA LYS A 133 -27.29 2.16 13.70
C LYS A 133 -27.00 1.76 12.25
N LEU A 134 -25.97 0.94 12.05
CA LEU A 134 -25.65 0.34 10.75
C LEU A 134 -26.69 -0.73 10.42
N VAL A 135 -27.22 -0.69 9.20
CA VAL A 135 -28.18 -1.66 8.66
C VAL A 135 -27.73 -2.17 7.27
N ALA A 136 -28.34 -3.26 6.80
CA ALA A 136 -27.98 -3.86 5.51
C ALA A 136 -28.16 -2.91 4.32
N GLN A 137 -29.10 -1.94 4.42
CA GLN A 137 -29.28 -0.92 3.39
C GLN A 137 -28.07 0.01 3.24
N ASP A 138 -27.32 0.27 4.33
CA ASP A 138 -26.07 1.05 4.26
C ASP A 138 -25.00 0.29 3.45
N VAL A 139 -24.99 -1.05 3.54
CA VAL A 139 -24.09 -1.89 2.73
C VAL A 139 -24.48 -1.83 1.25
N VAL A 140 -25.77 -1.96 0.94
CA VAL A 140 -26.30 -1.82 -0.44
C VAL A 140 -25.93 -0.47 -1.03
N TYR A 141 -26.15 0.60 -0.26
CA TYR A 141 -25.79 1.96 -0.68
C TYR A 141 -24.28 2.08 -0.98
N SER A 142 -23.43 1.62 -0.04
CA SER A 142 -21.98 1.75 -0.17
C SER A 142 -21.44 1.01 -1.39
N PHE A 143 -21.94 -0.21 -1.68
CA PHE A 143 -21.46 -0.99 -2.80
C PHE A 143 -22.00 -0.49 -4.15
N ASN A 144 -23.27 -0.05 -4.20
CA ASN A 144 -23.82 0.61 -5.39
C ASN A 144 -23.04 1.89 -5.72
N ARG A 145 -22.63 2.65 -4.71
CA ARG A 145 -21.83 3.85 -4.88
C ARG A 145 -20.47 3.59 -5.56
N ILE A 146 -19.85 2.41 -5.32
CA ILE A 146 -18.57 2.04 -5.97
C ILE A 146 -18.75 1.86 -7.48
N ILE A 147 -19.85 1.26 -7.92
CA ILE A 147 -20.13 0.98 -9.34
C ILE A 147 -20.86 2.13 -10.04
N ASP A 148 -21.37 3.10 -9.30
CA ASP A 148 -22.05 4.28 -9.85
C ASP A 148 -21.05 5.15 -10.62
N LYS A 149 -21.38 5.41 -11.90
CA LYS A 149 -20.57 6.24 -12.79
C LYS A 149 -20.42 7.68 -12.30
N SER A 150 -21.40 8.22 -11.57
CA SER A 150 -21.35 9.57 -11.02
C SER A 150 -20.30 9.70 -9.90
N THR A 151 -20.09 8.65 -9.10
CA THR A 151 -19.03 8.58 -8.09
C THR A 151 -17.65 8.51 -8.74
N ALA A 152 -17.53 7.93 -9.95
CA ALA A 152 -16.28 7.75 -10.67
C ALA A 152 -15.18 7.08 -9.81
N SER A 153 -15.58 6.12 -8.97
CA SER A 153 -14.65 5.39 -8.10
C SER A 153 -13.62 4.64 -8.92
N PRO A 154 -12.31 4.82 -8.63
CA PRO A 154 -11.27 3.97 -9.21
C PRO A 154 -11.39 2.50 -8.76
N GLY A 155 -12.20 2.20 -7.73
CA GLY A 155 -12.50 0.87 -7.23
C GLY A 155 -13.60 0.13 -7.99
N ALA A 156 -14.28 0.74 -8.97
CA ALA A 156 -15.40 0.10 -9.68
C ALA A 156 -15.05 -1.26 -10.32
N TRP A 157 -13.80 -1.45 -10.70
CA TRP A 157 -13.29 -2.71 -11.28
C TRP A 157 -13.48 -3.94 -10.38
N ILE A 158 -13.60 -3.76 -9.05
CA ILE A 158 -13.76 -4.87 -8.11
C ILE A 158 -15.08 -5.62 -8.31
N PHE A 159 -16.12 -4.91 -8.75
CA PHE A 159 -17.45 -5.46 -9.00
C PHE A 159 -17.81 -5.54 -10.49
N ASN A 160 -17.22 -4.70 -11.35
CA ASN A 160 -17.51 -4.69 -12.78
C ASN A 160 -17.27 -6.07 -13.41
N ASN A 161 -18.26 -6.57 -14.17
CA ASN A 161 -18.27 -7.89 -14.82
C ASN A 161 -18.13 -9.10 -13.86
N ARG A 162 -18.33 -8.91 -12.56
CA ARG A 162 -18.30 -9.97 -11.55
C ARG A 162 -19.63 -10.17 -10.86
N VAL A 163 -20.34 -9.08 -10.57
CA VAL A 163 -21.62 -9.13 -9.87
C VAL A 163 -22.80 -9.18 -10.83
N ASP A 164 -23.93 -9.70 -10.37
CA ASP A 164 -25.18 -9.76 -11.15
C ASP A 164 -25.54 -8.40 -11.73
N SER A 165 -25.99 -8.38 -12.98
CA SER A 165 -26.26 -7.13 -13.69
C SER A 165 -27.57 -6.44 -13.30
N MET A 166 -28.50 -7.17 -12.67
CA MET A 166 -29.85 -6.67 -12.34
C MET A 166 -29.96 -6.31 -10.87
N GLU A 167 -29.59 -7.19 -9.97
CA GLU A 167 -29.71 -7.00 -8.51
C GLU A 167 -28.44 -7.56 -7.82
N PRO A 168 -27.29 -6.87 -7.95
CA PRO A 168 -26.03 -7.35 -7.38
C PRO A 168 -26.01 -7.33 -5.86
N PHE A 169 -26.67 -6.36 -5.23
CA PHE A 169 -26.65 -6.09 -3.80
C PHE A 169 -28.06 -5.94 -3.28
N LYS A 170 -28.41 -6.70 -2.24
CA LYS A 170 -29.76 -6.72 -1.69
C LYS A 170 -29.76 -6.73 -0.16
N ALA A 171 -30.52 -5.86 0.46
CA ALA A 171 -30.91 -5.97 1.85
C ALA A 171 -32.17 -6.85 1.94
N ILE A 172 -32.06 -7.98 2.64
CA ILE A 172 -33.19 -8.89 2.88
C ILE A 172 -34.02 -8.37 4.05
N ASP A 173 -33.30 -7.90 5.09
CA ASP A 173 -33.80 -7.20 6.25
C ASP A 173 -32.68 -6.27 6.79
N ASP A 174 -32.91 -5.61 7.94
CA ASP A 174 -31.94 -4.66 8.53
C ASP A 174 -30.58 -5.30 8.86
N THR A 175 -30.52 -6.61 9.05
CA THR A 175 -29.33 -7.34 9.49
C THR A 175 -28.80 -8.36 8.49
N THR A 176 -29.47 -8.54 7.36
CA THR A 176 -29.14 -9.56 6.36
C THR A 176 -28.91 -8.92 4.99
N PHE A 177 -27.66 -9.01 4.53
CA PHE A 177 -27.23 -8.50 3.22
C PHE A 177 -26.86 -9.67 2.29
N GLN A 178 -27.22 -9.56 1.03
CA GLN A 178 -26.81 -10.51 -0.01
C GLN A 178 -26.04 -9.81 -1.14
N LEU A 179 -24.98 -10.51 -1.59
CA LEU A 179 -24.24 -10.19 -2.80
C LEU A 179 -24.41 -11.33 -3.79
N LYS A 180 -24.75 -11.02 -5.04
CA LYS A 180 -24.92 -12.00 -6.11
C LYS A 180 -23.90 -11.80 -7.22
N LEU A 181 -23.21 -12.87 -7.61
CA LEU A 181 -22.22 -12.92 -8.67
C LEU A 181 -22.83 -13.38 -9.99
N GLN A 182 -22.21 -12.99 -11.12
CA GLN A 182 -22.53 -13.50 -12.46
C GLN A 182 -21.98 -14.91 -12.70
N SER A 183 -20.81 -15.21 -12.11
CA SER A 183 -20.13 -16.50 -12.18
C SER A 183 -19.38 -16.75 -10.88
N PRO A 184 -19.11 -18.02 -10.54
CA PRO A 184 -18.37 -18.35 -9.32
C PRO A 184 -17.00 -17.67 -9.29
N PHE A 185 -16.70 -17.02 -8.15
CA PHE A 185 -15.43 -16.31 -7.95
C PHE A 185 -15.09 -16.31 -6.45
N GLN A 186 -14.28 -17.27 -5.99
CA GLN A 186 -13.97 -17.45 -4.57
C GLN A 186 -13.19 -16.28 -3.96
N SER A 187 -12.36 -15.61 -4.74
CA SER A 187 -11.58 -14.46 -4.27
C SER A 187 -12.41 -13.22 -3.92
N ILE A 188 -13.76 -13.26 -4.16
CA ILE A 188 -14.66 -12.14 -3.80
C ILE A 188 -14.58 -11.79 -2.30
N LEU A 189 -14.39 -12.77 -1.42
CA LEU A 189 -14.22 -12.50 0.02
C LEU A 189 -12.98 -11.63 0.28
N GLY A 190 -11.87 -11.88 -0.42
CA GLY A 190 -10.69 -11.03 -0.36
C GLY A 190 -10.99 -9.60 -0.83
N ILE A 191 -11.73 -9.45 -1.91
CA ILE A 191 -12.17 -8.15 -2.42
C ILE A 191 -13.04 -7.40 -1.40
N LEU A 192 -13.98 -8.10 -0.75
CA LEU A 192 -14.88 -7.48 0.25
C LEU A 192 -14.15 -7.01 1.52
N SER A 193 -12.90 -7.41 1.72
CA SER A 193 -12.04 -6.89 2.80
C SER A 193 -11.22 -5.66 2.40
N MET A 194 -11.21 -5.28 1.12
CA MET A 194 -10.50 -4.09 0.64
C MET A 194 -11.17 -2.81 1.16
N GLN A 195 -10.38 -1.76 1.35
CA GLN A 195 -10.88 -0.48 1.88
C GLN A 195 -11.93 0.19 0.98
N TYR A 196 -11.98 -0.11 -0.30
CA TYR A 196 -13.07 0.29 -1.19
C TYR A 196 -14.44 -0.17 -0.68
N CYS A 197 -14.50 -1.36 -0.07
CA CYS A 197 -15.71 -1.98 0.46
C CYS A 197 -16.06 -1.54 1.89
N SER A 198 -15.46 -0.46 2.38
CA SER A 198 -15.85 0.17 3.66
C SER A 198 -17.27 0.72 3.58
N ILE A 199 -18.03 0.55 4.68
CA ILE A 199 -19.42 0.98 4.72
C ILE A 199 -19.51 2.44 5.16
N VAL A 200 -20.21 3.24 4.40
CA VAL A 200 -20.46 4.68 4.63
C VAL A 200 -21.93 4.95 4.91
N ALA A 201 -22.19 6.01 5.67
CA ALA A 201 -23.56 6.49 5.89
C ALA A 201 -24.04 7.28 4.68
N GLN A 202 -25.21 6.91 4.12
CA GLN A 202 -25.82 7.63 3.01
C GLN A 202 -26.07 9.09 3.37
N GLU A 203 -26.58 9.36 4.56
CA GLU A 203 -26.90 10.69 5.07
C GLU A 203 -25.68 11.63 5.07
N ALA A 204 -24.50 11.09 5.40
CA ALA A 204 -23.26 11.87 5.38
C ALA A 204 -22.80 12.18 3.94
N VAL A 205 -22.88 11.20 3.04
CA VAL A 205 -22.52 11.40 1.62
C VAL A 205 -23.45 12.43 0.98
N GLU A 206 -24.76 12.37 1.26
CA GLU A 206 -25.75 13.31 0.74
C GLU A 206 -25.57 14.72 1.31
N MET A 207 -25.30 14.84 2.62
CA MET A 207 -25.12 16.13 3.28
C MET A 207 -23.87 16.86 2.78
N TYR A 208 -22.74 16.14 2.69
CA TYR A 208 -21.45 16.75 2.36
C TYR A 208 -21.13 16.73 0.84
N GLY A 209 -21.81 15.92 0.05
CA GLY A 209 -21.61 15.86 -1.40
C GLY A 209 -20.15 15.65 -1.78
N THR A 210 -19.59 16.52 -2.61
CA THR A 210 -18.18 16.45 -3.04
C THR A 210 -17.19 16.68 -1.91
N ASP A 211 -17.59 17.30 -0.80
CA ASP A 211 -16.74 17.54 0.36
C ASP A 211 -16.75 16.37 1.37
N PHE A 212 -17.53 15.31 1.11
CA PHE A 212 -17.51 14.07 1.90
C PHE A 212 -16.07 13.51 2.06
N ARG A 213 -15.19 13.75 1.08
CA ARG A 213 -13.77 13.41 1.17
C ARG A 213 -13.06 13.99 2.41
N ARG A 214 -13.61 15.02 3.06
CA ARG A 214 -13.07 15.70 4.26
C ARG A 214 -13.93 15.47 5.51
N HIS A 215 -15.10 14.88 5.37
CA HIS A 215 -16.09 14.65 6.42
C HIS A 215 -16.38 13.14 6.57
N PRO A 216 -15.38 12.33 6.99
CA PRO A 216 -15.56 10.89 7.08
C PRO A 216 -16.46 10.53 8.27
N VAL A 217 -17.55 9.81 7.98
CA VAL A 217 -18.48 9.28 8.98
C VAL A 217 -18.54 7.76 8.80
N GLY A 218 -17.91 7.03 9.70
CA GLY A 218 -17.78 5.58 9.62
C GLY A 218 -18.05 4.89 10.94
N THR A 219 -17.76 3.59 10.98
CA THR A 219 -17.94 2.73 12.15
C THR A 219 -16.61 2.33 12.80
N GLY A 220 -15.49 2.87 12.33
CA GLY A 220 -14.14 2.46 12.66
C GLY A 220 -13.71 2.71 14.11
N PRO A 221 -12.51 2.21 14.48
CA PRO A 221 -11.97 2.34 15.84
C PRO A 221 -11.62 3.78 16.21
N PHE A 222 -11.46 4.66 15.24
CA PHE A 222 -11.21 6.08 15.48
C PHE A 222 -12.24 6.93 14.73
N SER A 223 -12.50 8.12 15.24
CA SER A 223 -13.34 9.14 14.63
C SER A 223 -12.52 10.36 14.22
N PHE A 224 -12.98 11.04 13.21
CA PHE A 224 -12.37 12.24 12.67
C PHE A 224 -12.42 13.40 13.68
N VAL A 225 -11.35 14.21 13.68
CA VAL A 225 -11.28 15.46 14.46
C VAL A 225 -10.99 16.64 13.53
N ALA A 226 -9.88 16.55 12.79
CA ALA A 226 -9.47 17.63 11.88
C ALA A 226 -8.52 17.09 10.81
N TRP A 227 -8.57 17.68 9.64
CA TRP A 227 -7.60 17.46 8.57
C TRP A 227 -7.21 18.80 7.94
N GLU A 228 -5.97 19.20 8.24
CA GLU A 228 -5.30 20.34 7.62
C GLU A 228 -4.43 19.78 6.49
N GLU A 229 -4.82 19.99 5.24
CA GLU A 229 -4.16 19.41 4.08
C GLU A 229 -2.67 19.84 4.03
N GLY A 230 -1.79 18.85 3.86
CA GLY A 230 -0.33 19.07 3.87
C GLY A 230 0.30 19.32 5.25
N GLN A 231 -0.49 19.38 6.33
CA GLN A 231 0.02 19.63 7.68
C GLN A 231 -0.25 18.45 8.63
N ALA A 232 -1.52 18.13 8.92
CA ALA A 232 -1.87 17.06 9.83
C ALA A 232 -3.27 16.51 9.62
N LEU A 233 -3.43 15.21 9.87
CA LEU A 233 -4.71 14.56 10.13
C LEU A 233 -4.76 14.12 11.60
N ILE A 234 -5.82 14.47 12.31
CA ILE A 234 -6.04 14.15 13.72
C ILE A 234 -7.28 13.28 13.84
N LEU A 235 -7.10 12.11 14.44
CA LEU A 235 -8.17 11.19 14.78
C LEU A 235 -8.20 10.98 16.30
N LYS A 236 -9.40 10.81 16.86
CA LYS A 236 -9.61 10.46 18.28
C LYS A 236 -10.23 9.07 18.38
N LYS A 237 -10.06 8.44 19.52
CA LYS A 237 -10.71 7.19 19.87
C LYS A 237 -12.22 7.26 19.65
N ASN A 238 -12.80 6.23 19.05
CA ASN A 238 -14.24 6.00 19.03
C ASN A 238 -14.64 5.25 20.30
N GLU A 239 -15.22 5.95 21.25
CA GLU A 239 -15.62 5.38 22.55
C GLU A 239 -16.74 4.33 22.43
N HIS A 240 -17.48 4.33 21.31
CA HIS A 240 -18.58 3.41 21.02
C HIS A 240 -18.18 2.31 20.03
N TYR A 241 -16.87 2.11 19.80
CA TYR A 241 -16.41 1.06 18.90
C TYR A 241 -16.85 -0.32 19.40
N PHE A 242 -17.36 -1.13 18.50
CA PHE A 242 -18.05 -2.38 18.86
C PHE A 242 -17.12 -3.51 19.30
N GLU A 243 -15.83 -3.47 18.95
CA GLU A 243 -14.90 -4.53 19.31
C GLU A 243 -14.35 -4.41 20.72
N ARG A 244 -14.10 -5.60 21.29
CA ARG A 244 -13.41 -5.78 22.57
C ARG A 244 -12.26 -6.76 22.40
N ASP A 245 -11.27 -6.69 23.27
CA ASP A 245 -10.22 -7.71 23.34
C ASP A 245 -10.73 -9.01 24.02
N ALA A 246 -9.85 -10.03 24.07
CA ALA A 246 -10.19 -11.33 24.69
C ALA A 246 -10.54 -11.24 26.18
N ALA A 247 -10.13 -10.17 26.87
CA ALA A 247 -10.46 -9.89 28.28
C ALA A 247 -11.73 -9.03 28.42
N GLY A 248 -12.42 -8.71 27.31
CA GLY A 248 -13.63 -7.87 27.30
C GLY A 248 -13.35 -6.37 27.38
N LYS A 249 -12.09 -5.92 27.31
CA LYS A 249 -11.74 -4.50 27.35
C LYS A 249 -12.06 -3.83 26.01
N PRO A 250 -12.71 -2.64 26.02
CA PRO A 250 -13.01 -1.91 24.80
C PRO A 250 -11.75 -1.53 24.00
N LEU A 251 -11.84 -1.62 22.67
CA LEU A 251 -10.85 -1.13 21.73
C LEU A 251 -11.30 0.24 21.16
N PRO A 252 -10.39 1.06 20.60
CA PRO A 252 -8.95 0.92 20.59
C PRO A 252 -8.30 1.26 21.94
N TYR A 253 -7.02 0.88 22.12
CA TYR A 253 -6.29 1.23 23.37
C TYR A 253 -5.67 2.63 23.32
N LEU A 254 -5.38 3.15 22.12
CA LEU A 254 -4.87 4.50 21.89
C LEU A 254 -5.99 5.53 22.08
N ASP A 255 -5.64 6.72 22.54
CA ASP A 255 -6.58 7.86 22.65
C ASP A 255 -6.78 8.58 21.33
N GLY A 256 -5.84 8.43 20.38
CA GLY A 256 -5.93 9.01 19.05
C GLY A 256 -4.71 8.76 18.20
N ILE A 257 -4.77 9.32 16.98
CA ILE A 257 -3.74 9.24 15.96
C ILE A 257 -3.44 10.64 15.44
N LYS A 258 -2.15 10.95 15.25
CA LYS A 258 -1.71 12.12 14.50
C LYS A 258 -0.88 11.67 13.31
N VAL A 259 -1.34 12.02 12.11
CA VAL A 259 -0.58 11.84 10.87
C VAL A 259 0.03 13.19 10.48
N SER A 260 1.34 13.21 10.25
CA SER A 260 2.06 14.36 9.70
C SER A 260 2.32 14.15 8.21
N PHE A 261 2.62 15.22 7.48
CA PHE A 261 2.81 15.16 6.01
C PHE A 261 4.15 15.78 5.61
N TYR A 262 5.25 15.31 6.23
CA TYR A 262 6.60 15.69 5.80
C TYR A 262 6.95 14.95 4.51
N ASP A 263 7.21 15.65 3.43
CA ASP A 263 7.59 15.11 2.13
C ASP A 263 9.03 14.58 2.08
N SER A 264 9.91 15.14 2.92
CA SER A 264 11.31 14.74 3.02
C SER A 264 11.50 13.52 3.92
N LYS A 265 12.01 12.43 3.37
CA LYS A 265 12.40 11.24 4.14
C LYS A 265 13.50 11.51 5.17
N ALA A 266 14.39 12.49 4.91
CA ALA A 266 15.38 12.94 5.89
C ALA A 266 14.69 13.59 7.10
N THR A 267 13.70 14.45 6.87
CA THR A 267 12.90 15.07 7.94
C THR A 267 12.15 14.00 8.73
N GLU A 268 11.48 13.06 8.06
CA GLU A 268 10.80 11.94 8.70
C GLU A 268 11.73 11.15 9.64
N PHE A 269 12.94 10.84 9.19
CA PHE A 269 13.92 10.10 9.97
C PHE A 269 14.40 10.90 11.19
N LEU A 270 14.66 12.22 11.04
CA LEU A 270 15.02 13.12 12.16
C LEU A 270 13.88 13.24 13.18
N GLU A 271 12.62 13.37 12.74
CA GLU A 271 11.45 13.43 13.62
C GLU A 271 11.29 12.12 14.41
N PHE A 272 11.55 10.99 13.78
CA PHE A 272 11.57 9.69 14.44
C PHE A 272 12.71 9.60 15.48
N GLN A 273 13.94 10.00 15.13
CA GLN A 273 15.09 10.01 16.06
C GLN A 273 14.81 10.87 17.30
N GLN A 274 14.05 11.93 17.16
CA GLN A 274 13.68 12.86 18.24
C GLN A 274 12.41 12.43 19.01
N ASN A 275 11.92 11.20 18.79
CA ASN A 275 10.68 10.66 19.39
C ASN A 275 9.43 11.52 19.10
N ARG A 276 9.40 12.25 17.98
CA ARG A 276 8.20 12.97 17.52
C ARG A 276 7.31 12.14 16.59
N LEU A 277 7.86 11.08 16.01
CA LEU A 277 7.12 9.99 15.36
C LEU A 277 7.33 8.71 16.15
N ASP A 278 6.35 7.82 16.16
CA ASP A 278 6.39 6.55 16.90
C ASP A 278 6.83 5.38 16.01
N PHE A 279 6.75 5.58 14.68
CA PHE A 279 7.01 4.56 13.69
C PHE A 279 7.42 5.18 12.35
N ILE A 280 8.22 4.44 11.57
CA ILE A 280 8.53 4.70 10.16
C ILE A 280 8.18 3.45 9.36
N ASP A 281 7.45 3.65 8.26
CA ASP A 281 7.20 2.64 7.24
C ASP A 281 8.28 2.71 6.16
N ASP A 282 9.00 1.61 6.00
CA ASP A 282 10.16 1.46 5.13
C ASP A 282 11.36 2.35 5.53
N ILE A 283 12.54 2.02 5.03
CA ILE A 283 13.77 2.78 5.24
C ILE A 283 14.22 3.32 3.89
N ASP A 284 14.29 4.65 3.78
CA ASP A 284 14.82 5.29 2.59
C ASP A 284 16.21 4.73 2.22
N PRO A 285 16.48 4.43 0.94
CA PRO A 285 17.76 3.89 0.51
C PRO A 285 18.98 4.70 0.97
N SER A 286 18.86 6.00 1.17
CA SER A 286 19.95 6.89 1.65
C SER A 286 20.34 6.61 3.10
N PHE A 287 19.40 6.12 3.94
CA PHE A 287 19.64 5.84 5.36
C PHE A 287 19.77 4.35 5.68
N LYS A 288 19.47 3.45 4.73
CA LYS A 288 19.50 2.01 4.99
C LYS A 288 20.85 1.52 5.56
N ASP A 289 21.96 2.04 5.03
CA ASP A 289 23.31 1.68 5.48
C ASP A 289 23.69 2.35 6.82
N GLU A 290 22.94 3.35 7.29
CA GLU A 290 23.07 3.90 8.64
C GLU A 290 22.38 3.01 9.68
N VAL A 291 21.21 2.48 9.34
CA VAL A 291 20.34 1.73 10.25
C VAL A 291 20.63 0.22 10.21
N LEU A 292 20.87 -0.32 9.02
CA LEU A 292 20.97 -1.76 8.77
C LEU A 292 22.38 -2.22 8.44
N THR A 293 22.67 -3.46 8.83
CA THR A 293 23.80 -4.24 8.30
C THR A 293 23.48 -4.75 6.89
N LYS A 294 24.46 -5.25 6.15
CA LYS A 294 24.23 -5.89 4.84
C LYS A 294 23.38 -7.15 4.93
N THR A 295 23.26 -7.76 6.11
CA THR A 295 22.39 -8.92 6.37
C THR A 295 21.00 -8.52 6.88
N GLY A 296 20.62 -7.23 6.78
CA GLY A 296 19.30 -6.74 7.11
C GLY A 296 18.96 -6.69 8.60
N ASN A 297 19.96 -6.68 9.48
CA ASN A 297 19.76 -6.54 10.92
C ASN A 297 20.08 -5.12 11.39
N LEU A 298 19.49 -4.68 12.51
CA LEU A 298 19.84 -3.40 13.11
C LEU A 298 21.34 -3.35 13.46
N LYS A 299 21.97 -2.22 13.13
CA LYS A 299 23.31 -1.91 13.64
C LYS A 299 23.30 -1.73 15.16
N LYS A 300 24.44 -1.96 15.80
CA LYS A 300 24.62 -1.87 17.26
C LYS A 300 24.17 -0.51 17.84
N THR A 301 24.31 0.56 17.07
CA THR A 301 23.91 1.93 17.45
C THR A 301 22.42 2.10 17.69
N TRP A 302 21.59 1.22 17.11
CA TRP A 302 20.12 1.23 17.17
C TRP A 302 19.54 0.15 18.07
N GLN A 303 20.32 -0.89 18.38
CA GLN A 303 19.88 -1.97 19.27
C GLN A 303 19.53 -1.42 20.66
N GLY A 304 18.41 -1.87 21.23
CA GLY A 304 17.90 -1.39 22.53
C GLY A 304 17.25 -0.01 22.51
N LYS A 305 17.16 0.67 21.35
CA LYS A 305 16.47 1.95 21.18
C LYS A 305 15.19 1.82 20.36
N ILE A 306 15.23 1.00 19.32
CA ILE A 306 14.12 0.74 18.41
C ILE A 306 14.00 -0.76 18.13
N GLU A 307 12.85 -1.17 17.63
CA GLU A 307 12.58 -2.47 17.06
C GLU A 307 12.57 -2.38 15.53
N LEU A 308 13.18 -3.35 14.86
CA LEU A 308 13.04 -3.58 13.43
C LEU A 308 12.06 -4.73 13.23
N GLN A 309 10.87 -4.43 12.77
CA GLN A 309 9.87 -5.42 12.42
C GLN A 309 9.96 -5.77 10.94
N LYS A 310 9.79 -7.05 10.61
CA LYS A 310 9.85 -7.58 9.26
C LYS A 310 8.72 -8.57 9.03
N GLN A 311 8.04 -8.43 7.90
CA GLN A 311 6.97 -9.33 7.48
C GLN A 311 7.05 -9.55 5.97
N PRO A 312 6.89 -10.79 5.45
CA PRO A 312 6.69 -11.00 4.02
C PRO A 312 5.59 -10.06 3.50
N TYR A 313 5.93 -9.27 2.49
CA TYR A 313 5.00 -8.36 1.84
C TYR A 313 4.49 -9.03 0.57
N LEU A 314 3.18 -8.98 0.36
CA LEU A 314 2.56 -9.55 -0.84
C LEU A 314 2.88 -8.66 -2.06
N ASN A 315 4.16 -8.52 -2.35
CA ASN A 315 4.72 -7.84 -3.50
C ASN A 315 5.81 -8.72 -4.13
N ILE A 316 5.78 -8.83 -5.45
CA ILE A 316 6.88 -9.38 -6.23
C ILE A 316 7.45 -8.32 -7.16
N GLU A 317 8.77 -8.17 -7.13
CA GLU A 317 9.52 -7.37 -8.08
C GLU A 317 10.04 -8.26 -9.22
N TYR A 318 9.84 -7.83 -10.45
CA TYR A 318 10.18 -8.63 -11.62
C TYR A 318 10.58 -7.76 -12.81
N LEU A 319 11.16 -8.38 -13.84
CA LEU A 319 11.24 -7.78 -15.17
C LEU A 319 10.20 -8.47 -16.04
N GLY A 320 9.34 -7.68 -16.69
CA GLY A 320 8.35 -8.17 -17.64
C GLY A 320 8.88 -8.19 -19.05
N ILE A 321 8.51 -9.20 -19.82
CA ILE A 321 8.88 -9.37 -21.21
C ILE A 321 7.60 -9.38 -22.05
N LEU A 322 7.51 -8.47 -23.01
CA LEU A 322 6.43 -8.49 -24.00
C LEU A 322 6.61 -9.73 -24.89
N VAL A 323 5.62 -10.62 -24.88
CA VAL A 323 5.68 -11.91 -25.62
C VAL A 323 4.57 -12.05 -26.68
N ASP A 324 3.89 -10.95 -27.03
CA ASP A 324 2.87 -10.93 -28.08
C ASP A 324 3.54 -11.09 -29.46
N GLU A 325 3.41 -12.26 -30.06
CA GLU A 325 4.06 -12.62 -31.33
C GLU A 325 3.58 -11.76 -32.51
N GLU A 326 2.42 -11.12 -32.41
CA GLU A 326 1.91 -10.20 -33.42
C GLU A 326 2.55 -8.81 -33.34
N ASN A 327 3.17 -8.47 -32.20
CA ASN A 327 3.80 -7.17 -32.02
C ASN A 327 5.16 -7.08 -32.73
N GLU A 328 5.36 -6.03 -33.53
CA GLU A 328 6.61 -5.82 -34.32
C GLU A 328 7.86 -5.72 -33.42
N LEU A 329 7.74 -5.20 -32.21
CA LEU A 329 8.86 -5.15 -31.26
C LEU A 329 9.27 -6.55 -30.79
N VAL A 330 8.35 -7.50 -30.76
CA VAL A 330 8.61 -8.90 -30.39
C VAL A 330 9.16 -9.67 -31.57
N LYS A 331 8.57 -9.55 -32.78
CA LYS A 331 9.00 -10.24 -33.98
C LYS A 331 10.50 -10.04 -34.26
N ASN A 332 10.99 -8.83 -34.04
CA ASN A 332 12.38 -8.44 -34.31
C ASN A 332 13.29 -8.55 -33.07
N SER A 333 12.78 -9.05 -31.92
CA SER A 333 13.53 -9.17 -30.66
C SER A 333 14.03 -10.60 -30.44
N PRO A 334 15.26 -10.80 -29.91
CA PRO A 334 15.70 -12.12 -29.45
C PRO A 334 14.82 -12.65 -28.29
N LEU A 335 14.10 -11.77 -27.59
CA LEU A 335 13.21 -12.15 -26.48
C LEU A 335 11.98 -12.97 -26.91
N ARG A 336 11.67 -13.04 -28.23
CA ARG A 336 10.67 -13.98 -28.75
C ARG A 336 11.04 -15.45 -28.47
N LEU A 337 12.35 -15.74 -28.35
CA LEU A 337 12.84 -17.08 -28.08
C LEU A 337 12.78 -17.39 -26.58
N GLN A 338 12.01 -18.39 -26.21
CA GLN A 338 11.87 -18.84 -24.80
C GLN A 338 13.24 -19.13 -24.17
N LYS A 339 14.16 -19.77 -24.91
CA LYS A 339 15.50 -20.09 -24.42
C LYS A 339 16.33 -18.85 -24.05
N ILE A 340 16.17 -17.74 -24.77
CA ILE A 340 16.81 -16.47 -24.41
C ILE A 340 16.21 -15.92 -23.11
N ARG A 341 14.90 -15.96 -22.94
CA ARG A 341 14.23 -15.53 -21.71
C ARG A 341 14.65 -16.38 -20.51
N GLN A 342 14.78 -17.69 -20.71
CA GLN A 342 15.31 -18.60 -19.68
C GLN A 342 16.80 -18.35 -19.40
N ALA A 343 17.64 -18.09 -20.43
CA ALA A 343 19.05 -17.75 -20.24
C ALA A 343 19.23 -16.48 -19.40
N ILE A 344 18.41 -15.45 -19.63
CA ILE A 344 18.37 -14.23 -18.80
C ILE A 344 18.08 -14.60 -17.34
N ASN A 345 17.09 -15.46 -17.11
CA ASN A 345 16.68 -15.89 -15.78
C ASN A 345 17.80 -16.62 -15.01
N TYR A 346 18.61 -17.46 -15.67
CA TYR A 346 19.77 -18.14 -15.05
C TYR A 346 21.03 -17.26 -14.97
N GLY A 347 21.12 -16.21 -15.78
CA GLY A 347 22.36 -15.47 -16.06
C GLY A 347 22.83 -14.47 -15.00
N PHE A 348 22.08 -14.24 -13.90
CA PHE A 348 22.48 -13.30 -12.86
C PHE A 348 22.18 -13.80 -11.44
N ASN A 349 23.01 -13.35 -10.49
CA ASN A 349 22.94 -13.81 -9.10
C ASN A 349 21.99 -12.94 -8.26
N ARG A 350 20.73 -13.41 -8.07
CA ARG A 350 19.71 -12.72 -7.27
C ARG A 350 20.11 -12.55 -5.80
N LYS A 351 20.72 -13.57 -5.18
CA LYS A 351 21.16 -13.51 -3.76
C LYS A 351 22.22 -12.45 -3.55
N LYS A 352 23.19 -12.36 -4.46
CA LYS A 352 24.25 -11.34 -4.44
C LYS A 352 23.65 -9.94 -4.64
N MET A 353 22.70 -9.81 -5.57
CA MET A 353 21.93 -8.57 -5.80
C MET A 353 21.22 -8.11 -4.51
N MET A 354 20.51 -9.01 -3.84
CA MET A 354 19.82 -8.70 -2.58
C MET A 354 20.79 -8.27 -1.47
N LEU A 355 21.91 -8.95 -1.33
CA LEU A 355 22.92 -8.63 -0.32
C LEU A 355 23.50 -7.21 -0.49
N TYR A 356 23.90 -6.88 -1.71
CA TYR A 356 24.64 -5.63 -1.95
C TYR A 356 23.75 -4.42 -2.23
N LEU A 357 22.62 -4.61 -2.90
CA LEU A 357 21.76 -3.49 -3.31
C LEU A 357 20.53 -3.32 -2.40
N ARG A 358 20.11 -4.37 -1.68
CA ARG A 358 18.90 -4.33 -0.84
C ARG A 358 19.16 -4.62 0.65
N ASN A 359 20.43 -4.75 1.09
CA ASN A 359 20.78 -5.12 2.46
C ASN A 359 20.03 -6.36 2.94
N SER A 360 19.81 -7.34 2.07
CA SER A 360 19.01 -8.55 2.33
C SER A 360 17.58 -8.30 2.83
N ILE A 361 17.00 -7.15 2.48
CA ILE A 361 15.56 -6.87 2.69
C ILE A 361 14.78 -7.46 1.51
N GLY A 362 13.92 -8.42 1.80
CA GLY A 362 13.27 -9.29 0.82
C GLY A 362 14.03 -10.59 0.59
N THR A 363 13.42 -11.51 -0.16
CA THR A 363 13.97 -12.83 -0.48
C THR A 363 14.16 -12.98 -1.97
N ALA A 364 15.32 -13.43 -2.44
CA ALA A 364 15.58 -13.73 -3.85
C ALA A 364 14.47 -14.64 -4.43
N ALA A 365 13.85 -14.24 -5.53
CA ALA A 365 12.75 -14.99 -6.12
C ALA A 365 13.29 -16.15 -6.97
N GLU A 366 13.64 -17.24 -6.30
CA GLU A 366 14.13 -18.50 -6.89
C GLU A 366 13.04 -19.59 -6.95
N SER A 367 11.77 -19.21 -6.78
CA SER A 367 10.58 -20.05 -6.95
C SER A 367 9.68 -19.49 -8.05
N GLY A 368 8.37 -19.57 -7.90
CA GLY A 368 7.38 -19.06 -8.86
C GLY A 368 7.22 -17.54 -8.88
N PHE A 369 6.18 -17.09 -9.56
CA PHE A 369 5.74 -15.70 -9.57
C PHE A 369 4.87 -15.36 -8.35
N ILE A 370 4.20 -16.36 -7.77
CA ILE A 370 3.42 -16.20 -6.54
C ILE A 370 4.38 -15.96 -5.36
N PRO A 371 4.24 -14.86 -4.59
CA PRO A 371 5.18 -14.52 -3.53
C PRO A 371 4.99 -15.37 -2.27
N ALA A 372 6.08 -15.51 -1.51
CA ALA A 372 6.06 -16.08 -0.18
C ALA A 372 5.09 -15.28 0.74
N GLY A 373 4.36 -15.98 1.60
CA GLY A 373 3.35 -15.38 2.48
C GLY A 373 1.91 -15.74 2.09
N LEU A 374 1.65 -16.10 0.82
CA LEU A 374 0.35 -16.65 0.43
C LEU A 374 0.26 -18.16 0.78
N PRO A 375 -0.92 -18.65 1.20
CA PRO A 375 -1.11 -20.07 1.54
C PRO A 375 -0.82 -21.04 0.38
N SER A 376 -0.95 -20.57 -0.87
CA SER A 376 -0.68 -21.35 -2.09
C SER A 376 0.79 -21.40 -2.48
N PHE A 377 1.66 -20.58 -1.86
CA PHE A 377 3.10 -20.59 -2.13
C PHE A 377 3.74 -21.92 -1.69
N ASP A 378 4.46 -22.55 -2.59
CA ASP A 378 5.18 -23.78 -2.34
C ASP A 378 6.47 -23.82 -3.17
N SER A 379 7.60 -23.55 -2.53
CA SER A 379 8.93 -23.51 -3.17
C SER A 379 9.44 -24.89 -3.60
N VAL A 380 8.85 -25.97 -3.11
CA VAL A 380 9.18 -27.34 -3.52
C VAL A 380 8.39 -27.73 -4.76
N ALA A 381 7.10 -27.42 -4.76
CA ALA A 381 6.22 -27.69 -5.89
C ALA A 381 6.52 -26.81 -7.10
N VAL A 382 6.91 -25.55 -6.89
CA VAL A 382 7.24 -24.59 -7.95
C VAL A 382 8.69 -24.13 -7.79
N GLN A 383 9.58 -24.78 -8.52
CA GLN A 383 11.00 -24.40 -8.58
C GLN A 383 11.20 -23.37 -9.70
N GLY A 384 11.79 -22.24 -9.36
CA GLY A 384 12.15 -21.19 -10.30
C GLY A 384 13.62 -21.24 -10.73
N TYR A 385 14.18 -20.08 -11.02
CA TYR A 385 15.50 -19.94 -11.57
C TYR A 385 16.52 -19.58 -10.47
N HIS A 386 17.57 -20.36 -10.36
CA HIS A 386 18.77 -20.03 -9.58
C HIS A 386 19.89 -19.58 -10.52
N TYR A 387 20.93 -18.96 -9.94
CA TYR A 387 22.09 -18.52 -10.72
C TYR A 387 22.90 -19.71 -11.23
N ASP A 388 22.98 -19.82 -12.57
CA ASP A 388 23.72 -20.89 -13.27
C ASP A 388 24.23 -20.39 -14.63
N ILE A 389 25.48 -19.94 -14.64
CA ILE A 389 26.13 -19.44 -15.88
C ILE A 389 26.24 -20.52 -16.94
N ALA A 390 26.53 -21.77 -16.54
CA ALA A 390 26.71 -22.88 -17.48
C ALA A 390 25.40 -23.18 -18.20
N LYS A 391 24.29 -23.21 -17.44
CA LYS A 391 22.94 -23.39 -18.00
C LYS A 391 22.54 -22.24 -18.88
N ALA A 392 22.83 -20.99 -18.49
CA ALA A 392 22.54 -19.81 -19.31
C ALA A 392 23.28 -19.87 -20.66
N LYS A 393 24.58 -20.20 -20.67
CA LYS A 393 25.37 -20.37 -21.90
C LYS A 393 24.87 -21.51 -22.77
N GLN A 394 24.49 -22.64 -22.17
CA GLN A 394 23.90 -23.76 -22.90
C GLN A 394 22.63 -23.33 -23.64
N LEU A 395 21.73 -22.60 -22.96
CA LEU A 395 20.48 -22.09 -23.54
C LEU A 395 20.74 -21.11 -24.70
N LEU A 396 21.79 -20.28 -24.60
CA LEU A 396 22.21 -19.42 -25.71
C LEU A 396 22.67 -20.24 -26.92
N ILE A 397 23.47 -21.30 -26.72
CA ILE A 397 23.88 -22.21 -27.81
C ILE A 397 22.64 -22.82 -28.47
N GLU A 398 21.71 -23.34 -27.67
CA GLU A 398 20.47 -23.95 -28.15
C GLU A 398 19.54 -22.95 -28.88
N ALA A 399 19.64 -21.65 -28.54
CA ALA A 399 18.92 -20.58 -29.20
C ALA A 399 19.61 -20.08 -30.49
N GLY A 400 20.80 -20.62 -30.82
CA GLY A 400 21.58 -20.24 -32.02
C GLY A 400 22.57 -19.09 -31.79
N TYR A 401 22.86 -18.71 -30.55
CA TYR A 401 23.74 -17.60 -30.17
C TYR A 401 24.87 -18.05 -29.21
N PRO A 402 25.77 -18.94 -29.65
CA PRO A 402 26.88 -19.41 -28.81
C PRO A 402 27.70 -18.22 -28.28
N ASP A 403 27.92 -18.16 -26.95
CA ASP A 403 28.59 -17.05 -26.25
C ASP A 403 28.01 -15.65 -26.56
N GLY A 404 26.74 -15.59 -26.97
CA GLY A 404 26.06 -14.36 -27.35
C GLY A 404 26.49 -13.79 -28.72
N LYS A 405 27.26 -14.53 -29.53
CA LYS A 405 27.69 -14.09 -30.86
C LYS A 405 26.48 -13.77 -31.74
N ASN A 406 26.46 -12.56 -32.30
CA ASN A 406 25.38 -12.00 -33.14
C ASN A 406 24.04 -11.84 -32.42
N LEU A 407 23.97 -11.97 -31.06
CA LEU A 407 22.76 -11.66 -30.30
C LEU A 407 22.56 -10.14 -30.30
N PRO A 408 21.43 -9.62 -30.79
CA PRO A 408 21.16 -8.18 -30.74
C PRO A 408 21.08 -7.69 -29.29
N PRO A 409 21.52 -6.44 -29.01
CA PRO A 409 21.35 -5.85 -27.68
C PRO A 409 19.88 -5.79 -27.27
N ILE A 410 19.61 -6.07 -26.01
CA ILE A 410 18.27 -6.04 -25.41
C ILE A 410 18.14 -4.76 -24.61
N LYS A 411 17.09 -3.96 -24.86
CA LYS A 411 16.80 -2.73 -24.13
C LYS A 411 15.94 -3.05 -22.92
N LEU A 412 16.41 -2.71 -21.70
CA LEU A 412 15.66 -2.79 -20.44
C LEU A 412 15.21 -1.39 -20.01
N LEU A 413 13.91 -1.18 -19.92
CA LEU A 413 13.33 0.06 -19.40
C LEU A 413 13.15 -0.05 -17.88
N THR A 414 13.64 0.95 -17.14
CA THR A 414 13.54 1.03 -15.69
C THR A 414 13.28 2.48 -15.24
N ILE A 415 13.12 2.68 -13.92
CA ILE A 415 12.92 4.01 -13.32
C ILE A 415 14.10 4.38 -12.42
N PRO A 416 14.30 5.67 -12.08
CA PRO A 416 15.52 6.15 -11.39
C PRO A 416 15.90 5.35 -10.15
N ILE A 417 14.93 5.01 -9.27
CA ILE A 417 15.18 4.28 -8.03
C ILE A 417 15.70 2.84 -8.23
N TYR A 418 15.59 2.29 -9.44
CA TYR A 418 16.04 0.93 -9.79
C TYR A 418 17.11 0.91 -10.90
N GLY A 419 17.74 2.06 -11.19
CA GLY A 419 18.78 2.17 -12.21
C GLY A 419 20.03 1.35 -11.88
N ASP A 420 20.45 1.35 -10.62
CA ASP A 420 21.58 0.54 -10.11
C ASP A 420 21.32 -0.96 -10.24
N LEU A 421 20.10 -1.39 -10.01
CA LEU A 421 19.63 -2.76 -10.13
C LEU A 421 19.64 -3.24 -11.58
N GLY A 422 19.15 -2.40 -12.50
CA GLY A 422 19.24 -2.64 -13.93
C GLY A 422 20.68 -2.77 -14.38
N THR A 423 21.56 -1.89 -13.92
CA THR A 423 23.00 -1.91 -14.24
C THR A 423 23.68 -3.18 -13.71
N TYR A 424 23.36 -3.60 -12.48
CA TYR A 424 23.87 -4.85 -11.93
C TYR A 424 23.49 -6.05 -12.81
N ILE A 425 22.20 -6.18 -13.16
CA ILE A 425 21.71 -7.28 -14.00
C ILE A 425 22.38 -7.25 -15.38
N ALA A 426 22.52 -6.08 -15.99
CA ALA A 426 23.17 -5.93 -17.29
C ALA A 426 24.65 -6.40 -17.25
N ASN A 427 25.38 -6.06 -16.19
CA ASN A 427 26.78 -6.47 -16.01
C ASN A 427 26.93 -7.97 -15.80
N GLU A 428 26.05 -8.60 -15.00
CA GLU A 428 26.05 -10.06 -14.80
C GLU A 428 25.71 -10.79 -16.13
N LEU A 429 24.71 -10.31 -16.86
CA LEU A 429 24.28 -10.90 -18.14
C LEU A 429 25.35 -10.75 -19.25
N LEU A 430 26.15 -9.69 -19.20
CA LEU A 430 27.27 -9.53 -20.13
C LEU A 430 28.30 -10.67 -20.03
N GLN A 431 28.48 -11.24 -18.82
CA GLN A 431 29.41 -12.36 -18.59
C GLN A 431 28.96 -13.67 -19.26
N VAL A 432 27.67 -13.78 -19.58
CA VAL A 432 27.13 -14.93 -20.33
C VAL A 432 26.95 -14.63 -21.82
N GLY A 433 27.28 -13.40 -22.26
CA GLY A 433 27.19 -12.99 -23.67
C GLY A 433 25.90 -12.23 -24.02
N ILE A 434 25.05 -11.90 -23.04
CA ILE A 434 23.82 -11.12 -23.27
C ILE A 434 24.08 -9.64 -22.98
N LYS A 435 24.07 -8.81 -24.02
CA LYS A 435 24.22 -7.36 -23.87
C LYS A 435 22.88 -6.70 -23.57
N VAL A 436 22.73 -6.12 -22.37
CA VAL A 436 21.53 -5.36 -21.98
C VAL A 436 21.87 -3.87 -21.92
N GLN A 437 21.05 -3.05 -22.56
CA GLN A 437 21.11 -1.59 -22.52
C GLN A 437 20.02 -1.08 -21.56
N VAL A 438 20.44 -0.52 -20.43
CA VAL A 438 19.53 0.00 -19.43
C VAL A 438 19.14 1.43 -19.79
N GLU A 439 17.85 1.68 -19.96
CA GLU A 439 17.28 3.00 -20.18
C GLU A 439 16.42 3.39 -18.99
N VAL A 440 16.80 4.49 -18.32
CA VAL A 440 16.09 5.01 -17.15
C VAL A 440 15.12 6.08 -17.61
N ILE A 441 13.82 5.85 -17.40
CA ILE A 441 12.74 6.77 -17.80
C ILE A 441 11.83 7.10 -16.60
N GLN A 442 11.00 8.12 -16.74
CA GLN A 442 10.02 8.50 -15.72
C GLN A 442 8.98 7.38 -15.52
N LYS A 443 8.55 7.18 -14.26
CA LYS A 443 7.58 6.12 -13.91
C LYS A 443 6.28 6.21 -14.73
N SER A 444 5.74 7.40 -14.94
CA SER A 444 4.53 7.62 -15.73
C SER A 444 4.69 7.16 -17.19
N LEU A 445 5.85 7.48 -17.80
CA LEU A 445 6.16 7.06 -19.16
C LEU A 445 6.34 5.54 -19.26
N LEU A 446 7.00 4.91 -18.27
CA LEU A 446 7.12 3.46 -18.23
C LEU A 446 5.74 2.78 -18.16
N MET A 447 4.85 3.27 -17.28
CA MET A 447 3.48 2.75 -17.16
C MET A 447 2.68 2.93 -18.46
N GLU A 448 2.82 4.05 -19.12
CA GLU A 448 2.18 4.30 -20.41
C GLU A 448 2.68 3.32 -21.49
N GLN A 449 3.99 3.20 -21.64
CA GLN A 449 4.60 2.32 -22.64
C GLN A 449 4.25 0.84 -22.41
N THR A 450 4.25 0.38 -21.15
CA THR A 450 3.86 -1.00 -20.82
C THR A 450 2.39 -1.26 -21.13
N SER A 451 1.50 -0.32 -20.79
CA SER A 451 0.07 -0.44 -21.09
C SER A 451 -0.23 -0.45 -22.59
N LYS A 452 0.56 0.27 -23.39
CA LYS A 452 0.44 0.33 -24.85
C LYS A 452 1.26 -0.72 -25.59
N SER A 453 1.88 -1.70 -24.91
CA SER A 453 2.74 -2.74 -25.50
C SER A 453 3.94 -2.16 -26.30
N GLN A 454 4.52 -1.07 -25.80
CA GLN A 454 5.67 -0.37 -26.39
C GLN A 454 6.97 -0.60 -25.60
N ALA A 455 6.92 -1.38 -24.53
CA ALA A 455 8.05 -1.73 -23.68
C ALA A 455 8.36 -3.24 -23.84
N PRO A 456 9.33 -3.65 -24.66
CA PRO A 456 9.61 -5.07 -24.90
C PRO A 456 10.25 -5.79 -23.70
N PHE A 457 11.00 -5.06 -22.85
CA PHE A 457 11.58 -5.57 -21.61
C PHE A 457 11.61 -4.45 -20.58
N PHE A 458 10.96 -4.64 -19.46
CA PHE A 458 10.68 -3.56 -18.54
C PHE A 458 10.69 -4.02 -17.07
N ARG A 459 11.02 -3.11 -16.16
CA ARG A 459 10.84 -3.32 -14.73
C ARG A 459 9.36 -3.26 -14.37
N GLY A 460 8.89 -4.23 -13.62
CA GLY A 460 7.55 -4.32 -13.06
C GLY A 460 7.54 -4.71 -11.59
N SER A 461 6.42 -4.47 -10.94
CA SER A 461 6.09 -5.02 -9.63
C SER A 461 4.60 -5.35 -9.59
N TRP A 462 4.24 -6.33 -8.77
CA TRP A 462 2.84 -6.63 -8.52
C TRP A 462 2.59 -6.76 -7.02
N ILE A 463 1.80 -5.83 -6.51
CA ILE A 463 1.36 -5.82 -5.12
C ILE A 463 -0.04 -6.41 -5.10
N ALA A 464 -0.32 -7.32 -4.16
CA ALA A 464 -1.64 -7.89 -4.03
C ALA A 464 -2.69 -6.82 -3.68
N ASP A 465 -3.76 -6.79 -4.44
CA ASP A 465 -4.97 -6.02 -4.09
C ASP A 465 -5.75 -6.73 -2.97
N TYR A 466 -5.73 -8.06 -2.97
CA TYR A 466 -6.32 -8.95 -1.96
C TYR A 466 -5.46 -10.23 -1.84
N PRO A 467 -5.50 -10.94 -0.70
CA PRO A 467 -4.54 -12.01 -0.40
C PRO A 467 -4.93 -13.35 -1.02
N ASP A 468 -5.05 -13.39 -2.33
CA ASP A 468 -5.23 -14.61 -3.11
C ASP A 468 -4.24 -14.65 -4.28
N ALA A 469 -3.71 -15.84 -4.59
CA ALA A 469 -2.77 -16.01 -5.69
C ALA A 469 -3.42 -15.79 -7.07
N GLU A 470 -4.75 -15.88 -7.17
CA GLU A 470 -5.50 -15.48 -8.36
C GLU A 470 -5.11 -14.05 -8.79
N ASN A 471 -4.92 -13.12 -7.85
CA ASN A 471 -4.52 -11.74 -8.14
C ASN A 471 -3.17 -11.65 -8.89
N TYR A 472 -2.24 -12.56 -8.61
CA TYR A 472 -0.95 -12.65 -9.33
C TYR A 472 -1.09 -13.36 -10.67
N LEU A 473 -1.92 -14.37 -10.75
CA LEU A 473 -2.10 -15.17 -11.96
C LEU A 473 -2.96 -14.45 -12.99
N SER A 474 -3.83 -13.55 -12.56
CA SER A 474 -4.65 -12.69 -13.45
C SER A 474 -3.81 -11.85 -14.40
N VAL A 475 -2.55 -11.51 -14.04
CA VAL A 475 -1.66 -10.74 -14.91
C VAL A 475 -1.12 -11.52 -16.11
N PHE A 476 -1.38 -12.83 -16.16
CA PHE A 476 -1.02 -13.72 -17.26
C PHE A 476 -2.23 -14.33 -17.98
N TYR A 477 -3.44 -14.06 -17.51
CA TYR A 477 -4.65 -14.57 -18.15
C TYR A 477 -4.83 -13.95 -19.53
N GLY A 478 -4.87 -14.80 -20.56
CA GLY A 478 -4.81 -14.36 -21.97
C GLY A 478 -5.97 -13.49 -22.42
N LYS A 479 -7.13 -13.57 -21.71
CA LYS A 479 -8.30 -12.73 -22.00
C LYS A 479 -8.26 -11.36 -21.32
N ASN A 480 -7.32 -11.13 -20.40
CA ASN A 480 -7.16 -9.83 -19.76
C ASN A 480 -6.39 -8.84 -20.65
N PRO A 481 -6.85 -7.56 -20.71
CA PRO A 481 -6.10 -6.49 -21.37
C PRO A 481 -4.85 -6.09 -20.56
N ALA A 482 -4.06 -5.15 -21.05
CA ALA A 482 -3.09 -4.44 -20.24
C ALA A 482 -3.63 -3.04 -19.87
N PRO A 483 -3.75 -2.70 -18.56
CA PRO A 483 -3.53 -3.60 -17.42
C PRO A 483 -4.57 -4.73 -17.31
N PRO A 484 -4.33 -5.84 -16.60
CA PRO A 484 -3.10 -6.19 -15.87
C PRO A 484 -2.08 -7.02 -16.67
N ASN A 485 -2.43 -7.58 -17.84
CA ASN A 485 -1.55 -8.45 -18.63
C ASN A 485 -0.55 -7.64 -19.45
N TYR A 486 0.42 -7.00 -18.78
CA TYR A 486 1.44 -6.16 -19.45
C TYR A 486 2.38 -6.93 -20.38
N THR A 487 2.58 -8.22 -20.14
CA THR A 487 3.40 -9.10 -20.99
C THR A 487 2.67 -9.54 -22.26
N ARG A 488 1.34 -9.36 -22.32
CA ARG A 488 0.47 -9.90 -23.38
C ARG A 488 0.60 -11.41 -23.52
N TYR A 489 0.93 -12.09 -22.43
CA TYR A 489 1.05 -13.53 -22.40
C TYR A 489 -0.27 -14.21 -22.75
N LYS A 490 -0.21 -15.27 -23.55
CA LYS A 490 -1.33 -16.10 -23.94
C LYS A 490 -0.90 -17.56 -23.94
N ASN A 491 -1.60 -18.40 -23.19
CA ASN A 491 -1.38 -19.84 -23.18
C ASN A 491 -2.71 -20.55 -22.86
N PRO A 492 -3.30 -21.29 -23.81
CA PRO A 492 -4.60 -21.93 -23.61
C PRO A 492 -4.65 -22.90 -22.41
N ALA A 493 -3.55 -23.61 -22.14
CA ALA A 493 -3.49 -24.52 -20.99
C ALA A 493 -3.49 -23.75 -19.65
N PHE A 494 -2.80 -22.60 -19.59
CA PHE A 494 -2.86 -21.69 -18.45
C PHE A 494 -4.27 -21.13 -18.28
N ASP A 495 -4.87 -20.62 -19.33
CA ASP A 495 -6.21 -20.01 -19.30
C ASP A 495 -7.28 -20.99 -18.82
N GLN A 496 -7.21 -22.24 -19.27
CA GLN A 496 -8.13 -23.31 -18.81
C GLN A 496 -7.97 -23.59 -17.31
N LEU A 497 -6.73 -23.68 -16.81
CA LEU A 497 -6.47 -23.87 -15.37
C LEU A 497 -6.94 -22.66 -14.54
N TYR A 498 -6.77 -21.45 -15.08
CA TYR A 498 -7.21 -20.23 -14.42
C TYR A 498 -8.74 -20.21 -14.27
N GLU A 499 -9.49 -20.48 -15.33
CA GLU A 499 -10.95 -20.54 -15.31
C GLU A 499 -11.46 -21.66 -14.38
N GLN A 500 -10.79 -22.80 -14.36
CA GLN A 500 -11.10 -23.88 -13.41
C GLN A 500 -10.88 -23.45 -11.96
N ALA A 501 -9.78 -22.71 -11.69
CA ALA A 501 -9.46 -22.25 -10.34
C ALA A 501 -10.46 -21.21 -9.81
N LEU A 502 -11.04 -20.37 -10.69
CA LEU A 502 -12.05 -19.37 -10.29
C LEU A 502 -13.29 -20.01 -9.64
N SER A 503 -13.67 -21.22 -10.07
CA SER A 503 -14.85 -21.93 -9.59
C SER A 503 -14.55 -22.99 -8.52
N GLU A 504 -13.27 -23.31 -8.25
CA GLU A 504 -12.88 -24.35 -7.30
C GLU A 504 -13.09 -23.88 -5.85
N LYS A 505 -13.95 -24.61 -5.11
CA LYS A 505 -14.33 -24.33 -3.71
C LYS A 505 -13.28 -24.81 -2.71
N ASN A 506 -12.63 -25.93 -3.02
CA ASN A 506 -11.66 -26.53 -2.15
C ASN A 506 -10.32 -25.81 -2.27
N ASP A 507 -9.91 -25.10 -1.22
CA ASP A 507 -8.66 -24.33 -1.20
C ASP A 507 -7.44 -25.20 -1.57
N SER A 508 -7.36 -26.44 -1.06
CA SER A 508 -6.23 -27.31 -1.35
C SER A 508 -6.16 -27.70 -2.83
N LEU A 509 -7.30 -27.91 -3.49
CA LEU A 509 -7.37 -28.18 -4.93
C LEU A 509 -7.07 -26.91 -5.73
N ARG A 510 -7.63 -25.78 -5.31
CA ARG A 510 -7.39 -24.48 -5.94
C ARG A 510 -5.90 -24.09 -5.88
N TYR A 511 -5.23 -24.30 -4.74
CA TYR A 511 -3.80 -24.03 -4.61
C TYR A 511 -2.95 -24.92 -5.51
N LYS A 512 -3.35 -26.18 -5.74
CA LYS A 512 -2.68 -27.05 -6.71
C LYS A 512 -2.84 -26.54 -8.16
N LEU A 513 -4.01 -25.97 -8.50
CA LEU A 513 -4.20 -25.33 -9.81
C LEU A 513 -3.29 -24.10 -9.96
N TYR A 514 -3.21 -23.26 -8.93
CA TYR A 514 -2.30 -22.11 -8.90
C TYR A 514 -0.83 -22.53 -9.09
N GLN A 515 -0.38 -23.56 -8.39
CA GLN A 515 0.98 -24.08 -8.53
C GLN A 515 1.26 -24.66 -9.93
N LYS A 516 0.26 -25.28 -10.59
CA LYS A 516 0.40 -25.71 -11.98
C LYS A 516 0.56 -24.54 -12.93
N MET A 517 -0.25 -23.51 -12.76
CA MET A 517 -0.17 -22.28 -13.56
C MET A 517 1.16 -21.56 -13.35
N ASP A 518 1.62 -21.45 -12.11
CA ASP A 518 2.88 -20.80 -11.78
C ASP A 518 4.08 -21.53 -12.42
N ARG A 519 4.07 -22.89 -12.46
CA ARG A 519 5.07 -23.67 -13.20
C ARG A 519 5.06 -23.38 -14.70
N ILE A 520 3.88 -23.20 -15.30
CA ILE A 520 3.77 -22.83 -16.72
C ILE A 520 4.43 -21.48 -16.96
N ILE A 521 4.15 -20.47 -16.10
CA ILE A 521 4.77 -19.15 -16.19
C ILE A 521 6.29 -19.22 -16.08
N ILE A 522 6.80 -19.95 -15.10
CA ILE A 522 8.26 -20.12 -14.95
C ILE A 522 8.86 -20.79 -16.20
N ASN A 523 8.23 -21.87 -16.71
CA ASN A 523 8.73 -22.55 -17.89
C ASN A 523 8.74 -21.63 -19.14
N ASP A 524 7.66 -20.89 -19.39
CA ASP A 524 7.52 -20.04 -20.56
C ASP A 524 8.30 -18.72 -20.46
N ALA A 525 8.66 -18.36 -19.23
CA ALA A 525 9.48 -17.20 -18.88
C ALA A 525 9.04 -15.85 -19.51
N PRO A 526 7.75 -15.47 -19.44
CA PRO A 526 7.32 -14.11 -19.83
C PRO A 526 7.79 -13.07 -18.81
N VAL A 527 8.34 -13.50 -17.70
CA VAL A 527 8.88 -12.65 -16.62
C VAL A 527 10.22 -13.16 -16.12
N VAL A 528 10.96 -12.26 -15.48
CA VAL A 528 12.18 -12.55 -14.70
C VAL A 528 11.89 -12.14 -13.26
N PRO A 529 11.46 -13.06 -12.38
CA PRO A 529 11.28 -12.79 -10.96
C PRO A 529 12.60 -12.33 -10.33
N LEU A 530 12.58 -11.24 -9.56
CA LEU A 530 13.77 -10.67 -8.92
C LEU A 530 13.82 -11.00 -7.43
N TRP A 531 12.81 -10.54 -6.67
CA TRP A 531 12.67 -10.86 -5.26
C TRP A 531 11.20 -10.78 -4.81
N TYR A 532 10.88 -11.52 -3.75
CA TYR A 532 9.68 -11.35 -2.94
C TYR A 532 9.97 -10.31 -1.89
N ASP A 533 9.12 -9.32 -1.79
CA ASP A 533 9.37 -8.15 -0.96
C ASP A 533 9.06 -8.39 0.52
N MET A 534 9.48 -7.46 1.35
CA MET A 534 9.32 -7.50 2.80
C MET A 534 8.92 -6.11 3.29
N ALA A 535 7.80 -6.02 3.98
CA ALA A 535 7.45 -4.83 4.75
C ALA A 535 8.38 -4.74 5.96
N ILE A 536 8.99 -3.58 6.15
CA ILE A 536 9.87 -3.30 7.27
C ILE A 536 9.41 -2.03 8.00
N HIS A 537 9.37 -2.14 9.32
CA HIS A 537 9.01 -1.02 10.17
C HIS A 537 10.12 -0.76 11.19
N LEU A 538 10.44 0.52 11.41
CA LEU A 538 11.19 0.97 12.59
C LEU A 538 10.19 1.49 13.60
N VAL A 539 10.22 0.95 14.82
CA VAL A 539 9.23 1.24 15.85
C VAL A 539 9.92 1.55 17.17
N HIS A 540 9.50 2.57 17.90
CA HIS A 540 10.02 2.84 19.23
C HIS A 540 9.56 1.78 20.25
N LEU A 541 10.43 1.41 21.21
CA LEU A 541 10.18 0.33 22.18
C LEU A 541 8.99 0.56 23.11
N ASN A 542 8.52 1.79 23.25
CA ASN A 542 7.30 2.12 24.02
C ASN A 542 6.01 1.81 23.27
N ILE A 543 6.07 1.39 22.01
CA ILE A 543 4.93 0.95 21.22
C ILE A 543 4.85 -0.58 21.30
N GLN A 544 3.71 -1.08 21.72
CA GLN A 544 3.47 -2.51 21.91
C GLN A 544 2.26 -2.98 21.09
N ASN A 545 2.22 -4.26 20.75
CA ASN A 545 1.16 -4.89 19.94
C ASN A 545 1.00 -4.27 18.55
N PHE A 546 2.07 -3.69 18.02
CA PHE A 546 2.14 -3.18 16.67
C PHE A 546 2.97 -4.14 15.83
N TYR A 547 2.38 -4.72 14.80
CA TYR A 547 3.03 -5.70 13.92
C TYR A 547 2.64 -5.42 12.46
N PRO A 548 3.60 -5.49 11.53
CA PRO A 548 3.29 -5.43 10.11
C PRO A 548 2.46 -6.67 9.72
N ASN A 549 1.71 -6.54 8.64
CA ASN A 549 1.02 -7.65 8.00
C ASN A 549 1.40 -7.73 6.52
N SER A 550 1.09 -8.86 5.89
CA SER A 550 1.54 -9.13 4.52
C SER A 550 0.91 -8.21 3.45
N LEU A 551 -0.14 -7.47 3.76
CA LEU A 551 -0.71 -6.42 2.91
C LEU A 551 -0.16 -5.03 3.25
N ASN A 552 0.71 -4.93 4.24
CA ASN A 552 1.19 -3.67 4.81
C ASN A 552 0.05 -2.69 5.17
N LEU A 553 -1.08 -3.22 5.66
CA LEU A 553 -2.19 -2.42 6.16
C LEU A 553 -1.90 -1.98 7.59
N LEU A 554 -2.07 -0.70 7.89
CA LEU A 554 -1.80 -0.13 9.21
C LEU A 554 -2.91 -0.48 10.20
N GLU A 555 -2.65 -1.41 11.14
CA GLU A 555 -3.61 -1.86 12.14
C GLU A 555 -3.29 -1.26 13.52
N LEU A 556 -4.08 -0.28 13.98
CA LEU A 556 -3.78 0.48 15.19
C LEU A 556 -4.73 0.24 16.38
N ARG A 557 -5.88 -0.43 16.19
CA ARG A 557 -6.88 -0.58 17.26
C ARG A 557 -6.37 -1.37 18.47
N ARG A 558 -5.37 -2.26 18.32
CA ARG A 558 -4.78 -3.07 19.39
C ARG A 558 -3.42 -2.56 19.88
N VAL A 559 -2.91 -1.50 19.28
CA VAL A 559 -1.64 -0.89 19.63
C VAL A 559 -1.73 -0.21 21.00
N LYS A 560 -0.70 -0.42 21.82
CA LYS A 560 -0.52 0.25 23.11
C LYS A 560 0.70 1.15 23.07
N LYS A 561 0.58 2.32 23.67
CA LYS A 561 1.70 3.24 23.90
C LYS A 561 1.93 3.38 25.40
N MET A 562 3.15 3.04 25.82
CA MET A 562 3.55 3.09 27.25
C MET A 562 3.99 4.50 27.65
#